data_91bce1853985e358aaa40a18c048ad3d
#
_entry.id   91bce1853985e358aaa40a18c048ad3d
#
_cell.length_a   1.000
_cell.length_b   1.000
_cell.length_c   1.000
_cell.angle_alpha   90.00
_cell.angle_beta   90.00
_cell.angle_gamma   90.00
#
_symmetry.space_group_name_H-M   'P 1'
#
loop_
_entity.id
_entity.type
_entity.pdbx_description
1 polymer ?
#
loop_
_entity_poly.entity_id
_entity_poly.type
_entity_poly.pdbx_seq_one_letter_code
_entity_poly.pdbx_strand_id
1 'polypeptide(L)'
;MACLGVLPDSVGAEMPPDRFWYVNHSCVVAAANRYAVTVQILEAIILVESEGDPHAVNVNRDGKGDRRGPLSLKQAKALVAELWKTGANFDVGIAQINSVHMRHYKIDPVHFLDPCINIQWAAFVLRQKINEYQETWTAVGRYNGSRNIAGYSWKVYRALERLAGIRRARGLLR
;
A
#
# COMPACT_ATOMS: atom_id res chain seq x y z
N MET A 1 28.59 38.58 18.33
CA MET A 1 28.08 38.31 16.98
C MET A 1 27.98 36.79 16.85
N ALA A 2 26.77 36.24 17.00
CA ALA A 2 26.51 34.81 16.88
C ALA A 2 25.83 34.58 15.53
N CYS A 3 26.49 33.83 14.64
CA CYS A 3 25.93 33.42 13.37
C CYS A 3 24.92 32.31 13.64
N LEU A 4 23.65 32.61 13.46
CA LEU A 4 22.57 31.62 13.34
C LEU A 4 22.69 30.93 11.97
N GLY A 5 23.21 29.70 11.99
CA GLY A 5 23.19 28.82 10.82
C GLY A 5 21.75 28.38 10.51
N VAL A 6 21.26 28.81 9.38
CA VAL A 6 20.01 28.31 8.79
C VAL A 6 20.24 26.84 8.39
N LEU A 7 19.53 25.91 9.03
CA LEU A 7 19.49 24.52 8.59
C LEU A 7 18.75 24.46 7.25
N PRO A 8 19.28 23.77 6.24
CA PRO A 8 18.56 23.61 4.98
C PRO A 8 17.31 22.75 5.21
N ASP A 9 16.17 23.25 4.71
CA ASP A 9 14.94 22.50 4.59
C ASP A 9 15.21 21.17 3.88
N SER A 10 15.00 20.07 4.58
CA SER A 10 15.15 18.73 4.05
C SER A 10 14.04 18.47 3.01
N VAL A 11 14.36 18.74 1.76
CA VAL A 11 13.63 18.25 0.59
C VAL A 11 13.47 16.75 0.75
N GLY A 12 12.21 16.29 0.64
CA GLY A 12 11.71 14.94 0.81
C GLY A 12 12.69 13.81 0.50
N ALA A 13 13.44 13.38 1.50
CA ALA A 13 14.19 12.16 1.43
C ALA A 13 13.20 11.01 1.39
N GLU A 14 13.21 10.25 0.29
CA GLU A 14 12.52 8.95 0.21
C GLU A 14 12.83 8.17 1.48
N MET A 15 11.79 7.77 2.20
CA MET A 15 11.97 6.98 3.41
C MET A 15 12.73 5.71 3.04
N PRO A 16 13.92 5.43 3.61
CA PRO A 16 14.64 4.22 3.28
C PRO A 16 13.71 3.01 3.55
N PRO A 17 13.71 2.00 2.69
CA PRO A 17 12.81 0.83 2.79
C PRO A 17 12.81 0.19 4.18
N ASP A 18 13.84 0.43 4.95
CA ASP A 18 14.06 0.00 6.32
C ASP A 18 13.09 0.59 7.33
N ARG A 19 12.77 1.87 7.18
CA ARG A 19 11.93 2.59 8.15
C ARG A 19 10.47 2.18 8.03
N PHE A 20 10.04 1.86 6.81
CA PHE A 20 8.70 1.34 6.54
C PHE A 20 8.38 0.07 7.35
N TRP A 21 9.32 -0.88 7.39
CA TRP A 21 9.12 -2.16 8.07
C TRP A 21 9.00 -2.03 9.59
N TYR A 22 9.70 -1.07 10.18
CA TYR A 22 9.62 -0.82 11.62
C TYR A 22 8.30 -0.16 12.04
N VAL A 23 7.81 0.78 11.24
CA VAL A 23 6.63 1.59 11.63
C VAL A 23 5.32 0.83 11.48
N ASN A 24 5.20 -0.04 10.46
CA ASN A 24 3.92 -0.68 10.13
C ASN A 24 3.90 -2.20 10.33
N HIS A 25 5.00 -2.81 10.75
CA HIS A 25 5.10 -4.27 10.88
C HIS A 25 4.05 -4.85 11.84
N SER A 26 3.78 -4.20 12.97
CA SER A 26 2.74 -4.62 13.92
C SER A 26 1.35 -4.62 13.30
N CYS A 27 1.03 -3.62 12.46
CA CYS A 27 -0.24 -3.56 11.74
C CYS A 27 -0.35 -4.69 10.70
N VAL A 28 0.76 -5.00 10.01
CA VAL A 28 0.79 -6.10 9.03
C VAL A 28 0.57 -7.44 9.73
N VAL A 29 1.27 -7.71 10.83
CA VAL A 29 1.09 -8.94 11.62
C VAL A 29 -0.32 -9.06 12.16
N ALA A 30 -0.88 -8.00 12.73
CA ALA A 30 -2.24 -8.00 13.25
C ALA A 30 -3.28 -8.26 12.14
N ALA A 31 -3.12 -7.64 10.98
CA ALA A 31 -4.01 -7.84 9.83
C ALA A 31 -3.88 -9.25 9.25
N ALA A 32 -2.65 -9.75 9.10
CA ALA A 32 -2.37 -11.09 8.61
C ALA A 32 -3.01 -12.16 9.49
N ASN A 33 -2.87 -12.03 10.82
CA ASN A 33 -3.48 -12.94 11.78
C ASN A 33 -5.02 -12.87 11.73
N ARG A 34 -5.58 -11.65 11.70
CA ARG A 34 -7.04 -11.45 11.68
C ARG A 34 -7.70 -12.09 10.47
N TYR A 35 -7.08 -11.97 9.31
CA TYR A 35 -7.65 -12.45 8.04
C TYR A 35 -7.03 -13.76 7.55
N ALA A 36 -6.17 -14.40 8.35
CA ALA A 36 -5.48 -15.65 8.02
C ALA A 36 -4.77 -15.58 6.64
N VAL A 37 -4.04 -14.49 6.38
CA VAL A 37 -3.19 -14.32 5.21
C VAL A 37 -1.71 -14.31 5.60
N THR A 38 -0.81 -14.57 4.66
CA THR A 38 0.62 -14.63 4.93
C THR A 38 1.20 -13.23 5.09
N VAL A 39 1.90 -12.96 6.20
CA VAL A 39 2.57 -11.68 6.50
C VAL A 39 3.45 -11.25 5.34
N GLN A 40 4.30 -12.15 4.84
CA GLN A 40 5.26 -11.86 3.77
C GLN A 40 4.58 -11.48 2.45
N ILE A 41 3.46 -12.12 2.11
CA ILE A 41 2.69 -11.77 0.90
C ILE A 41 2.06 -10.38 1.07
N LEU A 42 1.51 -10.09 2.24
CA LEU A 42 0.90 -8.78 2.49
C LEU A 42 1.95 -7.65 2.44
N GLU A 43 3.14 -7.87 2.99
CA GLU A 43 4.27 -6.95 2.87
C GLU A 43 4.72 -6.76 1.41
N ALA A 44 4.80 -7.84 0.65
CA ALA A 44 5.20 -7.79 -0.76
C ALA A 44 4.16 -7.03 -1.61
N ILE A 45 2.86 -7.20 -1.34
CA ILE A 45 1.79 -6.41 -1.96
C ILE A 45 1.99 -4.93 -1.65
N ILE A 46 2.18 -4.55 -0.40
CA ILE A 46 2.41 -3.17 0.02
C ILE A 46 3.61 -2.56 -0.72
N LEU A 47 4.70 -3.32 -0.85
CA LEU A 47 5.90 -2.87 -1.58
C LEU A 47 5.59 -2.62 -3.07
N VAL A 48 4.79 -3.48 -3.70
CA VAL A 48 4.40 -3.34 -5.12
C VAL A 48 3.46 -2.16 -5.34
N GLU A 49 2.53 -1.92 -4.41
CA GLU A 49 1.47 -0.92 -4.59
C GLU A 49 1.96 0.51 -4.39
N SER A 50 2.76 0.74 -3.37
CA SER A 50 3.15 2.10 -3.00
C SER A 50 4.61 2.29 -2.61
N GLU A 51 5.41 1.21 -2.57
CA GLU A 51 6.73 1.21 -1.94
C GLU A 51 6.68 1.60 -0.45
N GLY A 52 5.51 1.44 0.16
CA GLY A 52 5.27 1.75 1.55
C GLY A 52 4.84 3.20 1.83
N ASP A 53 4.48 3.96 0.81
CA ASP A 53 3.97 5.33 0.97
C ASP A 53 2.52 5.32 1.49
N PRO A 54 2.25 5.75 2.74
CA PRO A 54 0.90 5.76 3.30
C PRO A 54 -0.01 6.83 2.69
N HIS A 55 0.56 7.81 2.01
CA HIS A 55 -0.17 8.92 1.40
C HIS A 55 -0.27 8.82 -0.11
N ALA A 56 0.12 7.68 -0.68
CA ALA A 56 0.01 7.45 -2.12
C ALA A 56 -1.44 7.53 -2.58
N VAL A 57 -1.67 8.29 -3.65
CA VAL A 57 -2.97 8.39 -4.33
C VAL A 57 -2.73 8.16 -5.82
N ASN A 58 -3.50 7.26 -6.42
CA ASN A 58 -3.46 6.97 -7.84
C ASN A 58 -4.84 7.21 -8.45
N VAL A 59 -4.95 8.06 -9.47
CA VAL A 59 -6.22 8.38 -10.13
C VAL A 59 -6.35 7.51 -11.38
N ASN A 60 -7.43 6.73 -11.45
CA ASN A 60 -7.68 5.82 -12.56
C ASN A 60 -8.54 6.50 -13.62
N ARG A 61 -7.98 6.72 -14.82
CA ARG A 61 -8.68 7.30 -15.97
C ARG A 61 -8.44 6.42 -17.20
N ASP A 62 -9.49 6.03 -17.88
CA ASP A 62 -9.41 5.26 -19.13
C ASP A 62 -8.50 4.01 -19.06
N GLY A 63 -8.55 3.32 -17.91
CA GLY A 63 -7.72 2.13 -17.67
C GLY A 63 -6.25 2.41 -17.38
N LYS A 64 -5.86 3.69 -17.22
CA LYS A 64 -4.50 4.12 -16.85
C LYS A 64 -4.52 4.73 -15.46
N GLY A 65 -3.54 4.35 -14.64
CA GLY A 65 -3.27 4.98 -13.36
C GLY A 65 -2.38 6.21 -13.51
N ASP A 66 -2.73 7.28 -12.81
CA ASP A 66 -1.93 8.52 -12.72
C ASP A 66 -1.59 8.74 -11.24
N ARG A 67 -0.36 8.33 -10.86
CA ARG A 67 0.12 8.45 -9.48
C ARG A 67 0.36 9.91 -9.12
N ARG A 68 -0.23 10.33 -8.02
CA ARG A 68 -0.03 11.65 -7.43
C ARG A 68 0.93 11.56 -6.26
N GLY A 69 1.92 12.38 -6.25
CA GLY A 69 2.81 12.44 -5.11
C GLY A 69 4.29 12.52 -5.45
N PRO A 70 5.14 12.56 -4.41
CA PRO A 70 4.81 12.34 -2.99
C PRO A 70 3.93 13.45 -2.38
N LEU A 71 2.99 13.05 -1.51
CA LEU A 71 2.05 13.96 -0.87
C LEU A 71 2.26 14.00 0.64
N SER A 72 2.13 15.19 1.23
CA SER A 72 1.92 15.29 2.68
C SER A 72 0.52 14.76 3.05
N LEU A 73 0.32 14.36 4.31
CA LEU A 73 -0.99 13.91 4.78
C LEU A 73 -2.10 14.95 4.51
N LYS A 74 -1.79 16.23 4.67
CA LYS A 74 -2.74 17.34 4.40
C LYS A 74 -3.14 17.39 2.93
N GLN A 75 -2.17 17.26 2.02
CA GLN A 75 -2.41 17.23 0.57
C GLN A 75 -3.19 16.00 0.14
N ALA A 76 -2.82 14.81 0.66
CA ALA A 76 -3.52 13.57 0.37
C ALA A 76 -4.99 13.62 0.84
N LYS A 77 -5.26 14.14 2.05
CA LYS A 77 -6.64 14.34 2.54
C LYS A 77 -7.45 15.24 1.63
N ALA A 78 -6.90 16.38 1.22
CA ALA A 78 -7.59 17.33 0.34
C ALA A 78 -7.90 16.70 -1.03
N LEU A 79 -6.90 16.02 -1.63
CA LEU A 79 -7.07 15.35 -2.92
C LEU A 79 -8.10 14.20 -2.86
N VAL A 80 -8.02 13.36 -1.85
CA VAL A 80 -8.96 12.24 -1.66
C VAL A 80 -10.40 12.74 -1.48
N ALA A 81 -10.60 13.81 -0.71
CA ALA A 81 -11.91 14.41 -0.52
C ALA A 81 -12.48 14.98 -1.83
N GLU A 82 -11.65 15.63 -2.64
CA GLU A 82 -12.02 16.15 -3.97
C GLU A 82 -12.41 15.00 -4.93
N LEU A 83 -11.56 13.98 -5.04
CA LEU A 83 -11.82 12.82 -5.89
C LEU A 83 -13.09 12.06 -5.48
N TRP A 84 -13.34 11.97 -4.17
CA TRP A 84 -14.55 11.35 -3.66
C TRP A 84 -15.81 12.12 -4.04
N LYS A 85 -15.78 13.45 -3.88
CA LYS A 85 -16.88 14.34 -4.22
C LYS A 85 -17.22 14.31 -5.72
N THR A 86 -16.22 14.22 -6.59
CA THR A 86 -16.41 14.16 -8.04
C THR A 86 -16.78 12.78 -8.57
N GLY A 87 -16.86 11.75 -7.71
CA GLY A 87 -17.16 10.38 -8.13
C GLY A 87 -16.01 9.68 -8.87
N ALA A 88 -14.80 10.23 -8.83
CA ALA A 88 -13.64 9.66 -9.51
C ALA A 88 -13.31 8.23 -9.02
N ASN A 89 -12.70 7.45 -9.90
CA ASN A 89 -12.09 6.16 -9.53
C ASN A 89 -10.62 6.41 -9.15
N PHE A 90 -10.24 6.01 -7.94
CA PHE A 90 -8.87 6.17 -7.44
C PHE A 90 -8.51 5.08 -6.44
N ASP A 91 -7.20 4.90 -6.27
CA ASP A 91 -6.61 4.05 -5.25
C ASP A 91 -5.92 4.92 -4.21
N VAL A 92 -5.97 4.53 -2.94
CA VAL A 92 -5.41 5.34 -1.84
C VAL A 92 -4.67 4.50 -0.81
N GLY A 93 -3.61 5.11 -0.29
CA GLY A 93 -2.87 4.62 0.86
C GLY A 93 -1.84 3.54 0.52
N ILE A 94 -1.28 2.98 1.57
CA ILE A 94 -0.09 2.12 1.53
C ILE A 94 -0.26 0.84 0.70
N ALA A 95 -1.47 0.28 0.61
CA ALA A 95 -1.79 -0.91 -0.18
C ALA A 95 -2.78 -0.61 -1.31
N GLN A 96 -2.92 0.67 -1.70
CA GLN A 96 -3.69 1.15 -2.84
C GLN A 96 -5.11 0.57 -2.91
N ILE A 97 -5.89 0.77 -1.84
CA ILE A 97 -7.28 0.33 -1.81
C ILE A 97 -8.12 1.19 -2.74
N ASN A 98 -8.89 0.54 -3.63
CA ASN A 98 -9.70 1.23 -4.63
C ASN A 98 -10.98 1.83 -4.04
N SER A 99 -11.34 3.01 -4.52
CA SER A 99 -12.55 3.77 -4.12
C SER A 99 -13.86 3.02 -4.35
N VAL A 100 -13.89 2.01 -5.24
CA VAL A 100 -15.05 1.14 -5.44
C VAL A 100 -15.39 0.36 -4.16
N HIS A 101 -14.38 -0.16 -3.45
CA HIS A 101 -14.60 -0.83 -2.15
C HIS A 101 -15.18 0.14 -1.13
N MET A 102 -14.62 1.35 -1.04
CA MET A 102 -15.08 2.37 -0.09
C MET A 102 -16.54 2.77 -0.34
N ARG A 103 -16.93 2.90 -1.62
CA ARG A 103 -18.33 3.18 -2.00
C ARG A 103 -19.25 2.02 -1.65
N HIS A 104 -18.84 0.80 -1.96
CA HIS A 104 -19.62 -0.40 -1.65
C HIS A 104 -19.89 -0.55 -0.16
N TYR A 105 -18.89 -0.34 0.66
CA TYR A 105 -19.00 -0.47 2.13
C TYR A 105 -19.38 0.85 2.83
N LYS A 106 -19.60 1.94 2.09
CA LYS A 106 -19.98 3.27 2.60
C LYS A 106 -18.99 3.84 3.62
N ILE A 107 -17.69 3.72 3.34
CA ILE A 107 -16.60 4.16 4.22
C ILE A 107 -15.99 5.43 3.66
N ASP A 108 -15.72 6.41 4.54
CA ASP A 108 -15.01 7.63 4.18
C ASP A 108 -13.59 7.30 3.70
N PRO A 109 -13.21 7.69 2.47
CA PRO A 109 -11.91 7.37 1.90
C PRO A 109 -10.73 7.97 2.68
N VAL A 110 -10.94 9.04 3.44
CA VAL A 110 -9.90 9.69 4.25
C VAL A 110 -9.34 8.74 5.32
N HIS A 111 -10.14 7.79 5.83
CA HIS A 111 -9.67 6.78 6.76
C HIS A 111 -8.59 5.87 6.19
N PHE A 112 -8.57 5.68 4.87
CA PHE A 112 -7.57 4.83 4.19
C PHE A 112 -6.19 5.47 4.05
N LEU A 113 -6.03 6.72 4.49
CA LEU A 113 -4.72 7.36 4.68
C LEU A 113 -4.07 6.97 6.02
N ASP A 114 -4.80 6.30 6.93
CA ASP A 114 -4.21 5.61 8.06
C ASP A 114 -3.63 4.27 7.58
N PRO A 115 -2.31 4.04 7.74
CA PRO A 115 -1.69 2.84 7.21
C PRO A 115 -2.23 1.54 7.86
N CYS A 116 -2.58 1.55 9.16
CA CYS A 116 -3.09 0.35 9.81
C CYS A 116 -4.49 -0.02 9.31
N ILE A 117 -5.36 0.98 9.09
CA ILE A 117 -6.68 0.76 8.49
C ILE A 117 -6.52 0.24 7.06
N ASN A 118 -5.65 0.85 6.27
CA ASN A 118 -5.41 0.46 4.89
C ASN A 118 -4.88 -0.98 4.78
N ILE A 119 -3.92 -1.36 5.64
CA ILE A 119 -3.36 -2.72 5.73
C ILE A 119 -4.43 -3.74 6.14
N GLN A 120 -5.31 -3.42 7.09
CA GLN A 120 -6.44 -4.28 7.46
C GLN A 120 -7.35 -4.55 6.26
N TRP A 121 -7.64 -3.54 5.46
CA TRP A 121 -8.43 -3.68 4.24
C TRP A 121 -7.70 -4.48 3.16
N ALA A 122 -6.40 -4.30 3.00
CA ALA A 122 -5.59 -5.10 2.09
C ALA A 122 -5.67 -6.59 2.42
N ALA A 123 -5.50 -6.94 3.69
CA ALA A 123 -5.61 -8.32 4.17
C ALA A 123 -7.03 -8.89 3.95
N PHE A 124 -8.07 -8.09 4.20
CA PHE A 124 -9.46 -8.47 3.93
C PHE A 124 -9.70 -8.75 2.44
N VAL A 125 -9.29 -7.84 1.54
CA VAL A 125 -9.42 -8.03 0.08
C VAL A 125 -8.66 -9.28 -0.38
N LEU A 126 -7.43 -9.47 0.09
CA LEU A 126 -6.63 -10.65 -0.23
C LEU A 126 -7.33 -11.94 0.23
N ARG A 127 -7.89 -11.95 1.45
CA ARG A 127 -8.65 -13.11 1.96
C ARG A 127 -9.87 -13.41 1.10
N GLN A 128 -10.62 -12.40 0.69
CA GLN A 128 -11.74 -12.60 -0.23
C GLN A 128 -11.28 -13.27 -1.53
N LYS A 129 -10.15 -12.83 -2.10
CA LYS A 129 -9.60 -13.45 -3.31
C LYS A 129 -9.13 -14.88 -3.08
N ILE A 130 -8.51 -15.19 -1.94
CA ILE A 130 -8.14 -16.55 -1.58
C ILE A 130 -9.37 -17.45 -1.45
N ASN A 131 -10.44 -16.97 -0.84
CA ASN A 131 -11.69 -17.73 -0.71
C ASN A 131 -12.37 -17.96 -2.07
N GLU A 132 -12.29 -16.98 -2.98
CA GLU A 132 -12.90 -17.04 -4.31
C GLU A 132 -12.12 -18.00 -5.26
N TYR A 133 -10.78 -17.96 -5.22
CA TYR A 133 -9.93 -18.68 -6.18
C TYR A 133 -9.22 -19.90 -5.59
N GLN A 134 -9.35 -20.15 -4.30
CA GLN A 134 -8.77 -21.30 -3.56
C GLN A 134 -7.27 -21.58 -3.83
N GLU A 135 -6.58 -20.66 -4.48
CA GLU A 135 -5.18 -20.73 -4.85
C GLU A 135 -4.49 -19.41 -4.57
N THR A 136 -3.43 -19.45 -3.79
CA THR A 136 -2.79 -18.23 -3.27
C THR A 136 -2.24 -17.33 -4.38
N TRP A 137 -1.55 -17.88 -5.39
CA TRP A 137 -0.94 -17.05 -6.44
C TRP A 137 -1.96 -16.49 -7.43
N THR A 138 -3.02 -17.23 -7.72
CA THR A 138 -4.15 -16.69 -8.49
C THR A 138 -4.86 -15.60 -7.70
N ALA A 139 -5.10 -15.81 -6.41
CA ALA A 139 -5.68 -14.80 -5.52
C ALA A 139 -4.83 -13.53 -5.46
N VAL A 140 -3.51 -13.67 -5.30
CA VAL A 140 -2.56 -12.54 -5.35
C VAL A 140 -2.68 -11.80 -6.67
N GLY A 141 -2.69 -12.52 -7.79
CA GLY A 141 -2.81 -11.94 -9.13
C GLY A 141 -4.12 -11.18 -9.37
N ARG A 142 -5.18 -11.52 -8.61
CA ARG A 142 -6.50 -10.88 -8.66
C ARG A 142 -6.64 -9.69 -7.70
N TYR A 143 -5.66 -9.47 -6.83
CA TYR A 143 -5.72 -8.43 -5.80
C TYR A 143 -5.96 -7.04 -6.38
N ASN A 144 -5.21 -6.63 -7.39
CA ASN A 144 -5.29 -5.29 -7.96
C ASN A 144 -6.35 -5.10 -9.06
N GLY A 145 -7.21 -6.10 -9.29
CA GLY A 145 -8.26 -6.04 -10.31
C GLY A 145 -7.77 -6.04 -11.76
N SER A 146 -6.48 -6.11 -12.02
CA SER A 146 -5.91 -6.16 -13.38
C SER A 146 -6.30 -7.46 -14.11
N ARG A 147 -6.46 -7.37 -15.43
CA ARG A 147 -6.60 -8.55 -16.29
C ARG A 147 -5.29 -9.33 -16.44
N ASN A 148 -4.14 -8.69 -16.21
CA ASN A 148 -2.82 -9.32 -16.24
C ASN A 148 -2.48 -9.97 -14.90
N ILE A 149 -3.16 -11.06 -14.57
CA ILE A 149 -3.03 -11.81 -13.31
C ILE A 149 -1.59 -12.28 -13.11
N ALA A 150 -1.03 -12.97 -14.11
CA ALA A 150 0.33 -13.50 -14.04
C ALA A 150 1.37 -12.38 -13.85
N GLY A 151 1.24 -11.29 -14.59
CA GLY A 151 2.16 -10.15 -14.47
C GLY A 151 2.16 -9.52 -13.09
N TYR A 152 0.99 -9.40 -12.45
CA TYR A 152 0.91 -8.89 -11.09
C TYR A 152 1.47 -9.88 -10.06
N SER A 153 1.11 -11.17 -10.17
CA SER A 153 1.69 -12.22 -9.31
C SER A 153 3.21 -12.23 -9.36
N TRP A 154 3.80 -12.09 -10.55
CA TRP A 154 5.25 -11.99 -10.72
C TRP A 154 5.86 -10.75 -10.06
N LYS A 155 5.17 -9.60 -10.09
CA LYS A 155 5.65 -8.39 -9.37
C LYS A 155 5.70 -8.65 -7.86
N VAL A 156 4.64 -9.25 -7.31
CA VAL A 156 4.57 -9.59 -5.88
C VAL A 156 5.63 -10.63 -5.51
N TYR A 157 5.84 -11.66 -6.34
CA TYR A 157 6.88 -12.66 -6.12
C TYR A 157 8.28 -12.02 -6.05
N ARG A 158 8.62 -11.14 -7.01
CA ARG A 158 9.92 -10.43 -6.99
C ARG A 158 10.07 -9.51 -5.78
N ALA A 159 8.99 -8.87 -5.35
CA ALA A 159 9.00 -8.08 -4.12
C ALA A 159 9.27 -8.96 -2.89
N LEU A 160 8.66 -10.14 -2.82
CA LEU A 160 8.87 -11.12 -1.76
C LEU A 160 10.34 -11.59 -1.70
N GLU A 161 10.94 -11.92 -2.85
CA GLU A 161 12.36 -12.28 -2.95
C GLU A 161 13.28 -11.13 -2.50
N ARG A 162 12.98 -9.90 -2.91
CA ARG A 162 13.72 -8.70 -2.46
C ARG A 162 13.67 -8.55 -0.95
N LEU A 163 12.50 -8.71 -0.34
CA LEU A 163 12.32 -8.62 1.11
C LEU A 163 13.05 -9.74 1.86
N ALA A 164 13.00 -10.96 1.34
CA ALA A 164 13.73 -12.08 1.90
C ALA A 164 15.26 -11.85 1.84
N GLY A 165 15.77 -11.29 0.75
CA GLY A 165 17.17 -10.89 0.61
C GLY A 165 17.60 -9.87 1.65
N ILE A 166 16.80 -8.81 1.86
CA ILE A 166 17.05 -7.79 2.88
C ILE A 166 17.08 -8.41 4.29
N ARG A 167 16.15 -9.31 4.60
CA ARG A 167 16.10 -9.99 5.90
C ARG A 167 17.31 -10.91 6.13
N ARG A 168 17.76 -11.64 5.11
CA ARG A 168 18.99 -12.46 5.19
C ARG A 168 20.22 -11.59 5.44
N ALA A 169 20.38 -10.52 4.68
CA ALA A 169 21.51 -9.59 4.85
C ALA A 169 21.58 -8.97 6.26
N ARG A 170 20.44 -8.88 6.97
CA ARG A 170 20.35 -8.37 8.35
C ARG A 170 20.40 -9.45 9.42
N GLY A 171 20.56 -10.72 9.05
CA GLY A 171 20.55 -11.83 10.01
C GLY A 171 19.17 -12.09 10.64
N LEU A 172 18.08 -11.57 10.06
CA LEU A 172 16.71 -11.78 10.52
C LEU A 172 16.08 -13.08 9.98
N LEU A 173 16.70 -13.70 9.01
CA LEU A 173 16.38 -15.03 8.48
C LEU A 173 17.69 -15.83 8.41
N ARG A 174 17.69 -17.05 8.97
CA ARG A 174 18.71 -18.07 8.78
C ARG A 174 18.35 -18.97 7.59
#